data_f5144863a25d036e254be9c6a61ac390
#
_entry.id   f5144863a25d036e254be9c6a61ac390
#
_cell.length_a   1.000
_cell.length_b   1.000
_cell.length_c   1.000
_cell.angle_alpha   90.00
_cell.angle_beta   90.00
_cell.angle_gamma   90.00
#
_symmetry.space_group_name_H-M   'P 1'
#
loop_
_entity.id
_entity.type
_entity.pdbx_description
1 polymer ?
#
loop_
_entity_poly.entity_id
_entity_poly.type
_entity_poly.pdbx_seq_one_letter_code
_entity_poly.pdbx_strand_id
1 'polypeptide(L)'
;MLSLNTGSDQTGFTIIELLIVALIIGILLAVAIPKLFVARFSANEANTRKAMQTLRDGESLYFEQDLDDDGLRNYTSQIGNITTGGTLRCPPSGGNCTEEDSLVDSTFEGAVSTGALADCVDPKAGYCIQFASDVDATDPLTLQAEYGWKASMTSARKTGRRDFAVYADGVIRCALSQEVIGDPGAFQADRTSNACDD
;
A
#
# COMPACT_ATOMS: atom_id res chain seq x y z
N MET A 1 0.93 -57.17 -49.66
CA MET A 1 0.78 -55.84 -49.07
C MET A 1 -0.34 -55.94 -48.08
N LEU A 2 -0.04 -56.01 -46.78
CA LEU A 2 -1.03 -55.96 -45.72
C LEU A 2 -1.12 -54.51 -45.27
N SER A 3 -2.29 -53.90 -45.45
CA SER A 3 -2.63 -52.58 -44.91
C SER A 3 -3.16 -52.80 -43.47
N LEU A 4 -2.37 -52.38 -42.47
CA LEU A 4 -2.81 -52.31 -41.09
C LEU A 4 -3.61 -51.02 -40.94
N ASN A 5 -4.92 -51.12 -40.92
CA ASN A 5 -5.83 -50.04 -40.58
C ASN A 5 -5.92 -49.97 -39.04
N THR A 6 -5.11 -49.14 -38.41
CA THR A 6 -5.25 -48.81 -37.00
C THR A 6 -6.39 -47.79 -36.83
N GLY A 7 -7.61 -48.31 -36.67
CA GLY A 7 -8.74 -47.47 -36.23
C GLY A 7 -8.43 -46.98 -34.82
N SER A 8 -8.17 -45.68 -34.65
CA SER A 8 -8.13 -45.04 -33.35
C SER A 8 -9.58 -44.90 -32.86
N ASP A 9 -9.96 -45.64 -31.83
CA ASP A 9 -11.21 -45.46 -31.12
C ASP A 9 -11.20 -44.08 -30.47
N GLN A 10 -11.74 -43.10 -31.15
CA GLN A 10 -12.00 -41.75 -30.56
C GLN A 10 -13.26 -41.84 -29.70
N THR A 11 -13.09 -42.15 -28.43
CA THR A 11 -14.16 -42.03 -27.44
C THR A 11 -14.42 -40.53 -27.16
N GLY A 12 -15.51 -40.02 -27.67
CA GLY A 12 -15.94 -38.64 -27.37
C GLY A 12 -16.49 -38.51 -25.93
N PHE A 13 -16.31 -37.32 -25.35
CA PHE A 13 -16.90 -36.99 -24.04
C PHE A 13 -18.43 -36.99 -24.08
N THR A 14 -19.03 -37.53 -23.04
CA THR A 14 -20.50 -37.46 -22.88
C THR A 14 -20.93 -36.12 -22.29
N ILE A 15 -22.14 -35.66 -22.64
CA ILE A 15 -22.70 -34.43 -22.08
C ILE A 15 -22.82 -34.53 -20.55
N ILE A 16 -23.13 -35.70 -20.02
CA ILE A 16 -23.26 -35.92 -18.59
C ILE A 16 -21.93 -35.79 -17.84
N GLU A 17 -20.79 -36.21 -18.43
CA GLU A 17 -19.47 -36.01 -17.86
C GLU A 17 -19.13 -34.52 -17.72
N LEU A 18 -19.44 -33.71 -18.73
CA LEU A 18 -19.23 -32.26 -18.67
C LEU A 18 -20.16 -31.59 -17.63
N LEU A 19 -21.39 -32.06 -17.49
CA LEU A 19 -22.33 -31.53 -16.50
C LEU A 19 -21.86 -31.83 -15.07
N ILE A 20 -21.38 -33.05 -14.79
CA ILE A 20 -20.91 -33.41 -13.46
C ILE A 20 -19.65 -32.61 -13.10
N VAL A 21 -18.71 -32.44 -14.03
CA VAL A 21 -17.52 -31.64 -13.83
C VAL A 21 -17.87 -30.17 -13.57
N ALA A 22 -18.77 -29.59 -14.34
CA ALA A 22 -19.24 -28.23 -14.15
C ALA A 22 -19.92 -28.03 -12.78
N LEU A 23 -20.72 -29.01 -12.33
CA LEU A 23 -21.34 -29.00 -11.03
C LEU A 23 -20.31 -28.98 -9.88
N ILE A 24 -19.31 -29.86 -9.96
CA ILE A 24 -18.24 -29.94 -8.94
C ILE A 24 -17.45 -28.63 -8.88
N ILE A 25 -17.05 -28.09 -10.04
CA ILE A 25 -16.33 -26.81 -10.12
C ILE A 25 -17.19 -25.68 -9.53
N GLY A 26 -18.48 -25.64 -9.84
CA GLY A 26 -19.42 -24.64 -9.32
C GLY A 26 -19.48 -24.62 -7.78
N ILE A 27 -19.57 -25.81 -7.16
CA ILE A 27 -19.58 -25.95 -5.69
C ILE A 27 -18.24 -25.48 -5.08
N LEU A 28 -17.11 -25.86 -5.68
CA LEU A 28 -15.79 -25.45 -5.21
C LEU A 28 -15.59 -23.93 -5.31
N LEU A 29 -16.00 -23.31 -6.40
CA LEU A 29 -15.91 -21.87 -6.61
C LEU A 29 -16.80 -21.08 -5.63
N ALA A 30 -17.98 -21.59 -5.30
CA ALA A 30 -18.87 -20.94 -4.35
C ALA A 30 -18.22 -20.74 -2.95
N VAL A 31 -17.32 -21.63 -2.54
CA VAL A 31 -16.57 -21.53 -1.28
C VAL A 31 -15.25 -20.76 -1.46
N ALA A 32 -14.60 -20.92 -2.61
CA ALA A 32 -13.28 -20.35 -2.86
C ALA A 32 -13.30 -18.82 -3.05
N ILE A 33 -14.31 -18.30 -3.76
CA ILE A 33 -14.38 -16.87 -4.09
C ILE A 33 -14.43 -15.97 -2.85
N PRO A 34 -15.32 -16.19 -1.84
CA PRO A 34 -15.34 -15.36 -0.63
C PRO A 34 -14.02 -15.37 0.14
N LYS A 35 -13.38 -16.55 0.24
CA LYS A 35 -12.08 -16.69 0.92
C LYS A 35 -10.96 -15.94 0.21
N LEU A 36 -10.99 -15.90 -1.12
CA LEU A 36 -10.01 -15.16 -1.91
C LEU A 36 -10.06 -13.65 -1.64
N PHE A 37 -11.25 -13.06 -1.50
CA PHE A 37 -11.37 -11.63 -1.16
C PHE A 37 -10.78 -11.33 0.22
N VAL A 38 -11.07 -12.15 1.23
CA VAL A 38 -10.49 -11.98 2.57
C VAL A 38 -8.97 -12.07 2.53
N ALA A 39 -8.42 -13.04 1.79
CA ALA A 39 -6.97 -13.20 1.66
C ALA A 39 -6.32 -11.99 0.97
N ARG A 40 -6.97 -11.41 -0.05
CA ARG A 40 -6.47 -10.18 -0.71
C ARG A 40 -6.46 -9.00 0.25
N PHE A 41 -7.49 -8.80 1.06
CA PHE A 41 -7.52 -7.73 2.05
C PHE A 41 -6.36 -7.87 3.04
N SER A 42 -6.18 -9.06 3.61
CA SER A 42 -5.07 -9.32 4.54
C SER A 42 -3.70 -9.07 3.89
N ALA A 43 -3.52 -9.48 2.65
CA ALA A 43 -2.26 -9.24 1.92
C ALA A 43 -2.01 -7.75 1.68
N ASN A 44 -3.03 -6.99 1.27
CA ASN A 44 -2.92 -5.54 1.06
C ASN A 44 -2.63 -4.81 2.38
N GLU A 45 -3.33 -5.15 3.46
CA GLU A 45 -3.10 -4.57 4.79
C GLU A 45 -1.69 -4.87 5.31
N ALA A 46 -1.19 -6.10 5.12
CA ALA A 46 0.18 -6.47 5.49
C ALA A 46 1.23 -5.69 4.69
N ASN A 47 1.03 -5.52 3.38
CA ASN A 47 1.90 -4.73 2.52
C ASN A 47 1.88 -3.25 2.92
N THR A 48 0.71 -2.70 3.25
CA THR A 48 0.57 -1.31 3.69
C THR A 48 1.24 -1.11 5.05
N ARG A 49 1.08 -2.04 5.99
CA ARG A 49 1.80 -2.00 7.27
C ARG A 49 3.31 -1.97 7.05
N LYS A 50 3.82 -2.80 6.13
CA LYS A 50 5.23 -2.78 5.76
C LYS A 50 5.65 -1.44 5.13
N ALA A 51 4.79 -0.85 4.30
CA ALA A 51 5.04 0.47 3.73
C ALA A 51 5.13 1.55 4.82
N MET A 52 4.27 1.51 5.85
CA MET A 52 4.36 2.41 7.00
C MET A 52 5.66 2.20 7.80
N GLN A 53 6.13 0.95 7.94
CA GLN A 53 7.44 0.67 8.54
C GLN A 53 8.58 1.28 7.71
N THR A 54 8.54 1.14 6.40
CA THR A 54 9.54 1.72 5.51
C THR A 54 9.57 3.25 5.61
N LEU A 55 8.40 3.91 5.68
CA LEU A 55 8.34 5.36 5.88
C LEU A 55 8.91 5.77 7.23
N ARG A 56 8.57 5.06 8.30
CA ARG A 56 9.13 5.29 9.65
C ARG A 56 10.66 5.19 9.64
N ASP A 57 11.17 4.12 9.05
CA ASP A 57 12.62 3.86 9.02
C ASP A 57 13.33 4.90 8.14
N GLY A 58 12.73 5.29 7.01
CA GLY A 58 13.21 6.37 6.15
C GLY A 58 13.26 7.73 6.86
N GLU A 59 12.19 8.11 7.56
CA GLU A 59 12.15 9.33 8.36
C GLU A 59 13.20 9.35 9.48
N SER A 60 13.39 8.21 10.14
CA SER A 60 14.41 8.10 11.19
C SER A 60 15.82 8.30 10.62
N LEU A 61 16.12 7.74 9.45
CA LEU A 61 17.42 7.91 8.78
C LEU A 61 17.60 9.36 8.29
N TYR A 62 16.56 9.95 7.72
CA TYR A 62 16.56 11.33 7.27
C TYR A 62 16.92 12.28 8.41
N PHE A 63 16.23 12.13 9.54
CA PHE A 63 16.44 12.93 10.74
C PHE A 63 17.82 12.70 11.41
N GLU A 64 18.23 11.43 11.58
CA GLU A 64 19.46 11.11 12.34
C GLU A 64 20.72 11.57 11.60
N GLN A 65 20.72 11.51 10.29
CA GLN A 65 21.88 11.80 9.44
C GLN A 65 21.88 13.20 8.87
N ASP A 66 20.84 14.04 9.13
CA ASP A 66 20.71 15.37 8.56
C ASP A 66 20.96 15.31 7.02
N LEU A 67 20.15 14.47 6.35
CA LEU A 67 20.42 14.08 4.96
C LEU A 67 20.15 15.20 3.94
N ASP A 68 19.41 16.24 4.31
CA ASP A 68 19.24 17.44 3.48
C ASP A 68 20.41 18.46 3.63
N ASP A 69 21.32 18.19 4.56
CA ASP A 69 22.57 18.93 4.79
C ASP A 69 22.31 20.43 5.09
N ASP A 70 21.23 20.75 5.79
CA ASP A 70 20.85 22.10 6.20
C ASP A 70 21.42 22.47 7.59
N GLY A 71 22.01 21.51 8.29
CA GLY A 71 22.60 21.64 9.63
C GLY A 71 21.57 21.55 10.75
N LEU A 72 20.32 21.22 10.45
CA LEU A 72 19.27 21.02 11.43
C LEU A 72 18.69 19.61 11.28
N ARG A 73 18.49 18.92 12.39
CA ARG A 73 17.80 17.63 12.34
C ARG A 73 16.30 17.86 12.26
N ASN A 74 15.73 17.50 11.14
CA ASN A 74 14.30 17.59 10.87
C ASN A 74 13.80 16.34 10.12
N TYR A 75 12.50 16.15 10.13
CA TYR A 75 11.80 15.19 9.28
C TYR A 75 11.35 15.85 7.99
N THR A 76 11.06 15.06 6.96
CA THR A 76 10.46 15.61 5.74
C THR A 76 8.95 15.34 5.67
N SER A 77 8.21 16.27 5.10
CA SER A 77 6.78 16.09 4.80
C SER A 77 6.53 15.57 3.38
N GLN A 78 7.59 15.22 2.64
CA GLN A 78 7.50 14.89 1.24
C GLN A 78 8.19 13.56 0.92
N ILE A 79 7.48 12.69 0.23
CA ILE A 79 8.10 11.52 -0.39
C ILE A 79 8.92 11.96 -1.61
N GLY A 80 8.36 12.84 -2.44
CA GLY A 80 9.04 13.42 -3.59
C GLY A 80 9.40 12.42 -4.69
N ASN A 81 10.35 12.82 -5.51
CA ASN A 81 10.96 12.01 -6.57
C ASN A 81 12.48 12.21 -6.58
N ILE A 82 13.21 11.49 -7.40
CA ILE A 82 14.68 11.55 -7.46
C ILE A 82 15.26 12.90 -7.95
N THR A 83 14.43 13.81 -8.46
CA THR A 83 14.84 15.14 -8.91
C THR A 83 14.51 16.25 -7.92
N THR A 84 13.70 15.96 -6.90
CA THR A 84 13.26 16.93 -5.88
C THR A 84 14.01 16.67 -4.58
N GLY A 85 14.97 17.55 -4.26
CA GLY A 85 15.76 17.45 -3.04
C GLY A 85 14.97 17.71 -1.76
N GLY A 86 15.50 17.28 -0.62
CA GLY A 86 14.87 17.43 0.68
C GLY A 86 13.65 16.50 0.89
N THR A 87 13.63 15.36 0.23
CA THR A 87 12.51 14.39 0.27
C THR A 87 13.00 12.99 0.57
N LEU A 88 12.10 12.06 0.93
CA LEU A 88 12.49 10.66 1.17
C LEU A 88 13.05 9.96 -0.08
N ARG A 89 12.70 10.43 -1.28
CA ARG A 89 13.21 9.89 -2.56
C ARG A 89 14.53 10.54 -2.98
N CYS A 90 14.79 11.76 -2.54
CA CYS A 90 16.03 12.48 -2.78
C CYS A 90 16.40 13.32 -1.54
N PRO A 91 17.02 12.69 -0.53
CA PRO A 91 17.31 13.37 0.73
C PRO A 91 18.14 14.64 0.61
N PRO A 92 19.26 14.70 -0.19
CA PRO A 92 20.03 15.92 -0.32
C PRO A 92 19.21 17.10 -0.88
N SER A 93 19.31 18.26 -0.25
CA SER A 93 18.54 19.46 -0.63
C SER A 93 18.80 19.96 -2.05
N GLY A 94 19.98 19.64 -2.61
CA GLY A 94 20.37 20.02 -3.96
C GLY A 94 19.64 19.27 -5.10
N GLY A 95 18.92 18.23 -4.80
CA GLY A 95 18.28 17.35 -5.81
C GLY A 95 19.29 16.50 -6.60
N ASN A 96 18.83 15.91 -7.72
CA ASN A 96 19.63 15.03 -8.60
C ASN A 96 20.17 13.77 -7.93
N CYS A 97 19.29 13.04 -7.28
CA CYS A 97 19.59 11.77 -6.68
C CYS A 97 19.49 10.61 -7.68
N THR A 98 20.03 9.48 -7.29
CA THR A 98 19.82 8.19 -7.95
C THR A 98 18.86 7.32 -7.12
N GLU A 99 18.40 6.19 -7.67
CA GLU A 99 17.58 5.24 -6.91
C GLU A 99 18.32 4.68 -5.68
N GLU A 100 19.65 4.67 -5.68
CA GLU A 100 20.48 4.20 -4.57
C GLU A 100 20.50 5.16 -3.38
N ASP A 101 20.28 6.46 -3.63
CA ASP A 101 20.22 7.49 -2.61
C ASP A 101 18.85 7.53 -1.91
N SER A 102 17.85 6.88 -2.50
CA SER A 102 16.47 6.94 -2.03
C SER A 102 16.24 6.10 -0.78
N LEU A 103 15.59 6.67 0.23
CA LEU A 103 15.19 5.98 1.46
C LEU A 103 13.94 5.11 1.27
N VAL A 104 13.14 5.42 0.25
CA VAL A 104 11.92 4.69 -0.12
C VAL A 104 11.91 4.41 -1.63
N ASP A 105 11.32 3.29 -2.03
CA ASP A 105 11.29 2.88 -3.44
C ASP A 105 10.35 3.75 -4.31
N SER A 106 10.50 3.66 -5.65
CA SER A 106 9.72 4.45 -6.62
C SER A 106 8.21 4.23 -6.56
N THR A 107 7.74 3.11 -6.00
CA THR A 107 6.32 2.83 -5.90
C THR A 107 5.59 3.71 -4.88
N PHE A 108 6.32 4.41 -4.02
CA PHE A 108 5.73 5.41 -3.12
C PHE A 108 5.37 6.70 -3.84
N GLU A 109 6.06 7.06 -4.91
CA GLU A 109 5.88 8.30 -5.66
C GLU A 109 4.45 8.42 -6.21
N GLY A 110 3.94 7.36 -6.85
CA GLY A 110 2.57 7.33 -7.38
C GLY A 110 1.48 7.12 -6.31
N ALA A 111 1.86 6.65 -5.13
CA ALA A 111 0.94 6.36 -4.04
C ALA A 111 0.60 7.59 -3.17
N VAL A 112 1.31 8.72 -3.35
CA VAL A 112 1.06 9.95 -2.58
C VAL A 112 -0.22 10.63 -3.05
N SER A 113 -1.06 10.98 -2.08
CA SER A 113 -2.23 11.84 -2.29
C SER A 113 -1.93 13.24 -1.75
N THR A 114 -2.29 14.27 -2.52
CA THR A 114 -2.14 15.69 -2.14
C THR A 114 -3.38 16.26 -1.44
N GLY A 115 -4.45 15.51 -1.36
CA GLY A 115 -5.70 15.97 -0.74
C GLY A 115 -6.71 14.84 -0.54
N ALA A 116 -7.52 14.55 -1.55
CA ALA A 116 -8.48 13.46 -1.48
C ALA A 116 -7.85 12.12 -1.88
N LEU A 117 -8.36 11.02 -1.36
CA LEU A 117 -7.92 9.66 -1.73
C LEU A 117 -7.98 9.38 -3.26
N ALA A 118 -8.84 10.08 -3.98
CA ALA A 118 -8.96 9.97 -5.43
C ALA A 118 -7.77 10.53 -6.22
N ASP A 119 -6.89 11.31 -5.58
CA ASP A 119 -5.78 11.99 -6.25
C ASP A 119 -4.51 11.14 -6.36
N CYS A 120 -4.49 9.99 -5.71
CA CYS A 120 -3.37 9.06 -5.79
C CYS A 120 -3.42 8.29 -7.12
N VAL A 121 -2.39 8.48 -7.92
CA VAL A 121 -2.34 7.99 -9.31
C VAL A 121 -2.09 6.48 -9.38
N ASP A 122 -1.20 5.96 -8.52
CA ASP A 122 -0.82 4.54 -8.49
C ASP A 122 -0.77 4.04 -7.03
N PRO A 123 -1.90 3.58 -6.49
CA PRO A 123 -2.00 3.14 -5.11
C PRO A 123 -1.09 1.95 -4.80
N LYS A 124 -0.28 2.06 -3.76
CA LYS A 124 0.58 0.97 -3.28
C LYS A 124 -0.27 -0.08 -2.55
N ALA A 125 -0.37 -1.28 -3.12
CA ALA A 125 -1.22 -2.36 -2.60
C ALA A 125 -2.70 -1.96 -2.39
N GLY A 126 -3.21 -1.02 -3.21
CA GLY A 126 -4.57 -0.51 -3.10
C GLY A 126 -4.78 0.53 -2.00
N TYR A 127 -3.69 1.15 -1.52
CA TYR A 127 -3.69 2.22 -0.53
C TYR A 127 -3.02 3.47 -1.07
N CYS A 128 -3.60 4.62 -0.77
CA CYS A 128 -2.97 5.93 -0.94
C CYS A 128 -2.31 6.37 0.36
N ILE A 129 -1.22 7.11 0.23
CA ILE A 129 -0.42 7.62 1.35
C ILE A 129 -0.52 9.14 1.36
N GLN A 130 -0.62 9.74 2.54
CA GLN A 130 -0.67 11.19 2.71
C GLN A 130 0.14 11.57 3.95
N PHE A 131 0.77 12.74 3.91
CA PHE A 131 1.30 13.35 5.12
C PHE A 131 0.15 13.73 6.05
N ALA A 132 0.33 13.50 7.34
CA ALA A 132 -0.74 13.67 8.31
C ALA A 132 -1.13 15.15 8.46
N SER A 133 -2.39 15.47 8.24
CA SER A 133 -2.92 16.85 8.33
C SER A 133 -2.93 17.43 9.75
N ASP A 134 -2.69 16.62 10.76
CA ASP A 134 -2.54 17.01 12.16
C ASP A 134 -1.08 17.32 12.56
N VAL A 135 -0.16 17.28 11.59
CA VAL A 135 1.24 17.74 11.71
C VAL A 135 1.42 18.95 10.79
N ASP A 136 1.89 20.06 11.31
CA ASP A 136 2.12 21.27 10.51
C ASP A 136 3.40 21.12 9.67
N ALA A 137 3.23 20.74 8.43
CA ALA A 137 4.31 20.58 7.47
C ALA A 137 4.96 21.91 7.04
N THR A 138 4.37 23.05 7.39
CA THR A 138 4.87 24.38 7.02
C THR A 138 5.72 25.02 8.11
N ASP A 139 5.66 24.52 9.33
CA ASP A 139 6.46 24.98 10.45
C ASP A 139 7.73 24.12 10.61
N PRO A 140 8.92 24.69 10.36
CA PRO A 140 10.18 23.95 10.52
C PRO A 140 10.41 23.42 11.95
N LEU A 141 9.89 24.10 12.98
CA LEU A 141 10.02 23.65 14.36
C LEU A 141 9.18 22.41 14.63
N THR A 142 8.02 22.31 13.98
CA THR A 142 7.20 21.10 14.04
C THR A 142 7.94 19.91 13.42
N LEU A 143 8.55 20.09 12.24
CA LEU A 143 9.31 19.03 11.58
C LEU A 143 10.61 18.63 12.30
N GLN A 144 11.14 19.46 13.21
CA GLN A 144 12.23 19.07 14.12
C GLN A 144 11.75 18.16 15.25
N ALA A 145 10.47 18.15 15.56
CA ALA A 145 9.90 17.41 16.68
C ALA A 145 9.10 16.17 16.23
N GLU A 146 8.42 16.26 15.09
CA GLU A 146 7.48 15.22 14.69
C GLU A 146 7.25 15.14 13.18
N TYR A 147 6.79 13.97 12.76
CA TYR A 147 6.23 13.72 11.43
C TYR A 147 4.97 12.86 11.57
N GLY A 148 4.23 12.71 10.50
CA GLY A 148 3.10 11.79 10.44
C GLY A 148 2.79 11.36 9.02
N TRP A 149 2.63 10.05 8.82
CA TRP A 149 2.17 9.48 7.56
C TRP A 149 0.90 8.67 7.79
N LYS A 150 -0.05 8.83 6.90
CA LYS A 150 -1.32 8.11 6.90
C LYS A 150 -1.49 7.33 5.61
N ALA A 151 -2.05 6.13 5.69
CA ALA A 151 -2.43 5.35 4.53
C ALA A 151 -3.88 4.92 4.64
N SER A 152 -4.65 5.17 3.57
CA SER A 152 -6.04 4.76 3.48
C SER A 152 -6.32 3.99 2.21
N MET A 153 -7.24 3.04 2.30
CA MET A 153 -7.64 2.22 1.18
C MET A 153 -8.37 3.04 0.11
N THR A 154 -8.04 2.81 -1.16
CA THR A 154 -8.70 3.48 -2.29
C THR A 154 -10.15 3.08 -2.47
N SER A 155 -10.55 1.94 -1.93
CA SER A 155 -11.91 1.43 -2.02
C SER A 155 -12.23 0.60 -0.79
N ALA A 156 -13.08 1.13 0.08
CA ALA A 156 -13.45 0.51 1.35
C ALA A 156 -14.01 -0.89 1.15
N ARG A 157 -13.50 -1.85 1.92
CA ARG A 157 -13.88 -3.27 1.89
C ARG A 157 -13.71 -3.97 0.52
N LYS A 158 -12.98 -3.34 -0.42
CA LYS A 158 -12.54 -3.95 -1.67
C LYS A 158 -11.02 -4.11 -1.73
N THR A 159 -10.29 -3.11 -1.25
CA THR A 159 -8.82 -3.15 -1.18
C THR A 159 -8.31 -3.44 0.21
N GLY A 160 -9.07 -3.10 1.27
CA GLY A 160 -8.75 -3.35 2.68
C GLY A 160 -9.93 -3.06 3.59
N ARG A 161 -9.70 -3.16 4.91
CA ARG A 161 -10.67 -2.86 5.97
C ARG A 161 -10.17 -1.83 6.97
N ARG A 162 -8.85 -1.64 7.07
CA ARG A 162 -8.18 -0.79 8.05
C ARG A 162 -7.39 0.27 7.34
N ASP A 163 -7.40 1.47 7.89
CA ASP A 163 -6.46 2.53 7.58
C ASP A 163 -5.29 2.47 8.55
N PHE A 164 -4.17 3.04 8.16
CA PHE A 164 -2.93 3.00 8.92
C PHE A 164 -2.39 4.41 9.12
N ALA A 165 -1.69 4.63 10.24
CA ALA A 165 -0.92 5.84 10.50
C ALA A 165 0.36 5.51 11.26
N VAL A 166 1.41 6.31 11.04
CA VAL A 166 2.66 6.25 11.79
C VAL A 166 3.14 7.68 12.05
N TYR A 167 3.66 7.91 13.25
CA TYR A 167 4.17 9.19 13.70
C TYR A 167 5.60 9.03 14.28
N ALA A 168 6.19 10.12 14.73
CA ALA A 168 7.55 10.14 15.28
C ALA A 168 7.78 9.21 16.47
N ASP A 169 6.73 8.78 17.16
CA ASP A 169 6.82 7.75 18.20
C ASP A 169 7.07 6.33 17.65
N GLY A 170 7.07 6.16 16.34
CA GLY A 170 7.35 4.91 15.64
C GLY A 170 6.24 3.86 15.74
N VAL A 171 5.11 4.15 16.39
CA VAL A 171 4.00 3.22 16.55
C VAL A 171 3.10 3.24 15.33
N ILE A 172 2.91 2.08 14.70
CA ILE A 172 1.95 1.93 13.61
C ILE A 172 0.56 1.72 14.20
N ARG A 173 -0.33 2.63 13.88
CA ARG A 173 -1.73 2.67 14.35
C ARG A 173 -2.68 2.23 13.27
N CYS A 174 -3.80 1.65 13.69
CA CYS A 174 -4.86 1.20 12.79
C CYS A 174 -6.21 1.73 13.21
N ALA A 175 -7.04 2.09 12.23
CA ALA A 175 -8.45 2.34 12.42
C ALA A 175 -9.26 1.51 11.41
N LEU A 176 -10.40 0.97 11.85
CA LEU A 176 -11.34 0.34 10.92
C LEU A 176 -12.00 1.42 10.07
N SER A 177 -12.03 1.22 8.76
CA SER A 177 -12.78 2.11 7.88
C SER A 177 -14.28 2.00 8.19
N GLN A 178 -14.91 3.15 8.38
CA GLN A 178 -16.36 3.28 8.55
C GLN A 178 -17.09 3.56 7.24
N GLU A 179 -16.35 3.63 6.14
CA GLU A 179 -16.85 3.99 4.83
C GLU A 179 -17.79 2.95 4.21
N VAL A 180 -18.64 3.38 3.32
CA VAL A 180 -19.52 2.52 2.53
C VAL A 180 -18.68 1.64 1.59
N ILE A 181 -19.11 0.39 1.38
CA ILE A 181 -18.39 -0.53 0.51
C ILE A 181 -18.19 0.07 -0.88
N GLY A 182 -16.95 0.21 -1.27
CA GLY A 182 -16.57 0.68 -2.60
C GLY A 182 -16.30 2.17 -2.71
N ASP A 183 -16.62 2.97 -1.71
CA ASP A 183 -16.28 4.39 -1.68
C ASP A 183 -14.83 4.59 -1.24
N PRO A 184 -14.10 5.55 -1.82
CA PRO A 184 -12.84 6.03 -1.26
C PRO A 184 -13.16 6.77 0.03
N GLY A 185 -12.61 6.32 1.15
CA GLY A 185 -12.84 6.94 2.45
C GLY A 185 -11.94 8.14 2.73
N ALA A 186 -12.10 8.72 3.90
CA ALA A 186 -11.12 9.63 4.48
C ALA A 186 -10.07 8.82 5.25
N PHE A 187 -8.89 9.40 5.50
CA PHE A 187 -7.84 8.79 6.31
C PHE A 187 -8.29 8.68 7.77
N GLN A 188 -8.79 7.52 8.18
CA GLN A 188 -9.42 7.30 9.49
C GLN A 188 -8.40 7.09 10.61
N ALA A 189 -7.25 6.47 10.33
CA ALA A 189 -6.21 6.30 11.33
C ALA A 189 -5.52 7.62 11.63
N ASP A 190 -5.32 7.90 12.91
CA ASP A 190 -4.70 9.12 13.42
C ASP A 190 -3.86 8.85 14.67
N ARG A 191 -3.34 9.91 15.28
CA ARG A 191 -2.51 9.90 16.49
C ARG A 191 -3.22 9.26 17.70
N THR A 192 -4.54 9.25 17.74
CA THR A 192 -5.35 8.72 18.84
C THR A 192 -5.77 7.27 18.62
N SER A 193 -5.56 6.75 17.41
CA SER A 193 -5.90 5.37 17.07
C SER A 193 -5.02 4.38 17.83
N ASN A 194 -5.55 3.20 18.09
CA ASN A 194 -4.80 2.13 18.76
C ASN A 194 -3.66 1.62 17.88
N ALA A 195 -2.61 1.10 18.53
CA ALA A 195 -1.59 0.33 17.83
C ALA A 195 -2.24 -0.85 17.09
N CYS A 196 -1.67 -1.19 15.92
CA CYS A 196 -2.12 -2.38 15.21
C CYS A 196 -1.68 -3.62 15.98
N ASP A 197 -2.62 -4.35 16.54
CA ASP A 197 -2.35 -5.69 17.05
C ASP A 197 -2.07 -6.63 15.89
N ASP A 198 -1.07 -7.50 16.05
CA ASP A 198 -0.65 -8.53 15.07
C ASP A 198 -1.65 -9.69 14.99
#